data_f4469d13eeb7abf14a68efee5e17594a
#
_entry.id   f4469d13eeb7abf14a68efee5e17594a
#
_cell.length_a   1.000
_cell.length_b   1.000
_cell.length_c   1.000
_cell.angle_alpha   90.00
_cell.angle_beta   90.00
_cell.angle_gamma   90.00
#
_symmetry.space_group_name_H-M   'P 1'
#
loop_
_entity.id
_entity.type
_entity.pdbx_description
1 polymer ?
#
loop_
_entity_poly.entity_id
_entity_poly.type
_entity_poly.pdbx_seq_one_letter_code
_entity_poly.pdbx_strand_id
1 'polypeptide(L)'
;MPVSMFVIVPGAWDTPATMEPLLEPLESAGHTVVVVDLPCEDADATLEEYADAVRAVLPDDLADVVLVGYSFGGFTASRIAVEHPDVPVVYVAAWIPRDGASVLDLFVGGDSFEAGEEAGIAAFDGLILSAGPGRCALNIDRYVAAADPSEQDAVRSYLERTQRPQGITALREKWRGDLPVSRRRTYILTTADTLVPPDAQRVMSASVGADVVEIDTDHGPFREQPERLAELLVAGSR
;
A
#
# COMPACT_ATOMS: atom_id res chain seq x y z
N MET A 1 -3.29 -17.55 -20.57
CA MET A 1 -2.62 -17.66 -19.29
C MET A 1 -3.64 -18.18 -18.28
N PRO A 2 -3.27 -18.85 -17.17
CA PRO A 2 -4.25 -19.18 -16.13
C PRO A 2 -4.89 -17.87 -15.62
N VAL A 3 -6.15 -17.96 -15.27
CA VAL A 3 -6.89 -16.84 -14.66
C VAL A 3 -6.41 -16.72 -13.21
N SER A 4 -6.00 -15.52 -12.79
CA SER A 4 -5.67 -15.23 -11.40
C SER A 4 -6.70 -14.26 -10.83
N MET A 5 -6.89 -14.33 -9.53
CA MET A 5 -7.66 -13.34 -8.75
C MET A 5 -6.69 -12.43 -8.03
N PHE A 6 -6.59 -11.18 -8.47
CA PHE A 6 -5.80 -10.16 -7.79
C PHE A 6 -6.62 -9.54 -6.66
N VAL A 7 -6.18 -9.75 -5.42
CA VAL A 7 -6.76 -9.11 -4.23
C VAL A 7 -5.85 -7.95 -3.86
N ILE A 8 -6.30 -6.74 -4.15
CA ILE A 8 -5.52 -5.50 -3.99
C ILE A 8 -5.86 -4.88 -2.65
N VAL A 9 -4.84 -4.72 -1.82
CA VAL A 9 -4.90 -4.07 -0.51
C VAL A 9 -4.35 -2.64 -0.66
N PRO A 10 -5.21 -1.61 -0.59
CA PRO A 10 -4.82 -0.22 -0.78
C PRO A 10 -3.89 0.32 0.31
N GLY A 11 -3.34 1.50 0.07
CA GLY A 11 -2.51 2.23 1.02
C GLY A 11 -3.30 3.01 2.08
N ALA A 12 -2.58 3.81 2.86
CA ALA A 12 -3.20 4.75 3.77
C ALA A 12 -3.97 5.83 2.99
N TRP A 13 -5.08 6.30 3.54
CA TRP A 13 -6.00 7.31 2.99
C TRP A 13 -6.76 6.87 1.74
N ASP A 14 -6.45 5.72 1.14
CA ASP A 14 -7.05 5.26 -0.11
C ASP A 14 -8.49 4.74 0.08
N THR A 15 -9.31 4.96 -0.93
CA THR A 15 -10.55 4.21 -1.15
C THR A 15 -10.33 3.16 -2.24
N PRO A 16 -11.25 2.19 -2.45
CA PRO A 16 -11.16 1.30 -3.61
C PRO A 16 -11.07 2.04 -4.96
N ALA A 17 -11.65 3.24 -5.06
CA ALA A 17 -11.60 4.07 -6.27
C ALA A 17 -10.17 4.52 -6.65
N THR A 18 -9.23 4.50 -5.71
CA THR A 18 -7.81 4.77 -6.00
C THR A 18 -7.24 3.76 -6.99
N MET A 19 -7.75 2.53 -7.03
CA MET A 19 -7.25 1.47 -7.91
C MET A 19 -8.06 1.33 -9.21
N GLU A 20 -9.10 2.16 -9.44
CA GLU A 20 -9.95 2.08 -10.64
C GLU A 20 -9.16 2.04 -11.96
N PRO A 21 -8.07 2.84 -12.17
CA PRO A 21 -7.34 2.81 -13.42
C PRO A 21 -6.69 1.45 -13.73
N LEU A 22 -6.47 0.61 -12.71
CA LEU A 22 -5.83 -0.70 -12.85
C LEU A 22 -6.83 -1.82 -13.19
N LEU A 23 -8.14 -1.61 -12.94
CA LEU A 23 -9.15 -2.66 -13.10
C LEU A 23 -9.25 -3.13 -14.55
N GLU A 24 -9.50 -2.20 -15.48
CA GLU A 24 -9.67 -2.52 -16.90
C GLU A 24 -8.45 -3.22 -17.52
N PRO A 25 -7.20 -2.80 -17.31
CA PRO A 25 -6.03 -3.52 -17.82
C PRO A 25 -5.92 -4.98 -17.32
N LEU A 26 -6.20 -5.25 -16.04
CA LEU A 26 -6.15 -6.61 -15.50
C LEU A 26 -7.33 -7.47 -15.98
N GLU A 27 -8.55 -6.92 -16.01
CA GLU A 27 -9.75 -7.61 -16.48
C GLU A 27 -9.66 -7.92 -17.99
N SER A 28 -9.14 -6.99 -18.79
CA SER A 28 -8.89 -7.20 -20.22
C SER A 28 -7.83 -8.26 -20.48
N ALA A 29 -6.91 -8.48 -19.54
CA ALA A 29 -5.95 -9.58 -19.57
C ALA A 29 -6.56 -10.93 -19.11
N GLY A 30 -7.84 -10.94 -18.73
CA GLY A 30 -8.61 -12.15 -18.36
C GLY A 30 -8.51 -12.52 -16.88
N HIS A 31 -8.11 -11.59 -16.01
CA HIS A 31 -8.01 -11.80 -14.57
C HIS A 31 -9.22 -11.25 -13.82
N THR A 32 -9.44 -11.74 -12.60
CA THR A 32 -10.42 -11.17 -11.68
C THR A 32 -9.72 -10.21 -10.74
N VAL A 33 -10.34 -9.07 -10.43
CA VAL A 33 -9.77 -8.06 -9.54
C VAL A 33 -10.74 -7.75 -8.41
N VAL A 34 -10.24 -7.78 -7.19
CA VAL A 34 -10.96 -7.33 -6.00
C VAL A 34 -10.11 -6.31 -5.28
N VAL A 35 -10.62 -5.09 -5.14
CA VAL A 35 -9.97 -4.06 -4.30
C VAL A 35 -10.65 -4.08 -2.94
N VAL A 36 -9.85 -4.28 -1.90
CA VAL A 36 -10.36 -4.36 -0.53
C VAL A 36 -10.77 -2.97 -0.04
N ASP A 37 -11.97 -2.85 0.53
CA ASP A 37 -12.35 -1.65 1.25
C ASP A 37 -11.95 -1.79 2.72
N LEU A 38 -10.87 -1.11 3.09
CA LEU A 38 -10.30 -1.17 4.43
C LEU A 38 -11.06 -0.25 5.40
N PRO A 39 -11.09 -0.54 6.71
CA PRO A 39 -11.76 0.29 7.70
C PRO A 39 -10.96 1.58 8.03
N CYS A 40 -10.50 2.30 7.00
CA CYS A 40 -9.58 3.44 7.15
C CYS A 40 -10.13 4.57 8.02
N GLU A 41 -11.44 4.85 7.93
CA GLU A 41 -12.06 5.97 8.65
C GLU A 41 -12.34 5.69 10.12
N ASP A 42 -12.22 4.43 10.55
CA ASP A 42 -12.32 4.06 11.95
C ASP A 42 -11.01 4.41 12.67
N ALA A 43 -11.10 5.35 13.63
CA ALA A 43 -9.94 5.81 14.40
C ALA A 43 -9.30 4.69 15.24
N ASP A 44 -10.09 3.71 15.65
CA ASP A 44 -9.71 2.63 16.56
C ASP A 44 -9.37 1.33 15.82
N ALA A 45 -9.62 1.26 14.49
CA ALA A 45 -9.34 0.05 13.70
C ALA A 45 -7.87 -0.35 13.79
N THR A 46 -7.65 -1.63 14.07
CA THR A 46 -6.35 -2.29 14.22
C THR A 46 -5.87 -2.94 12.92
N LEU A 47 -4.60 -3.34 12.84
CA LEU A 47 -4.08 -4.14 11.71
C LEU A 47 -4.81 -5.48 11.58
N GLU A 48 -5.33 -6.04 12.67
CA GLU A 48 -6.12 -7.27 12.62
C GLU A 48 -7.47 -7.05 11.92
N GLU A 49 -8.16 -5.94 12.21
CA GLU A 49 -9.41 -5.60 11.51
C GLU A 49 -9.19 -5.26 10.03
N TYR A 50 -8.02 -4.71 9.68
CA TYR A 50 -7.59 -4.58 8.28
C TYR A 50 -7.39 -5.96 7.62
N ALA A 51 -6.78 -6.90 8.34
CA ALA A 51 -6.61 -8.28 7.85
C ALA A 51 -7.97 -8.99 7.73
N ASP A 52 -8.91 -8.75 8.65
CA ASP A 52 -10.27 -9.29 8.57
C ASP A 52 -11.01 -8.80 7.31
N ALA A 53 -10.84 -7.54 6.93
CA ALA A 53 -11.39 -7.02 5.67
C ALA A 53 -10.84 -7.76 4.44
N VAL A 54 -9.55 -8.13 4.45
CA VAL A 54 -8.95 -8.96 3.39
C VAL A 54 -9.51 -10.38 3.43
N ARG A 55 -9.54 -11.03 4.61
CA ARG A 55 -10.09 -12.40 4.77
C ARG A 55 -11.53 -12.50 4.26
N ALA A 56 -12.33 -11.45 4.46
CA ALA A 56 -13.74 -11.43 4.03
C ALA A 56 -13.95 -11.51 2.50
N VAL A 57 -12.93 -11.18 1.71
CA VAL A 57 -13.00 -11.23 0.24
C VAL A 57 -12.20 -12.40 -0.36
N LEU A 58 -11.41 -13.11 0.45
CA LEU A 58 -10.66 -14.28 -0.02
C LEU A 58 -11.63 -15.45 -0.28
N PRO A 59 -11.46 -16.19 -1.39
CA PRO A 59 -12.18 -17.42 -1.62
C PRO A 59 -11.64 -18.56 -0.73
N ASP A 60 -12.42 -19.63 -0.60
CA ASP A 60 -12.00 -20.83 0.14
C ASP A 60 -10.77 -21.49 -0.49
N ASP A 61 -10.65 -21.47 -1.82
CA ASP A 61 -9.48 -21.97 -2.54
C ASP A 61 -8.61 -20.79 -2.99
N LEU A 62 -7.38 -20.77 -2.48
CA LEU A 62 -6.40 -19.70 -2.74
C LEU A 62 -5.42 -20.00 -3.88
N ALA A 63 -5.59 -21.12 -4.60
CA ALA A 63 -4.62 -21.58 -5.61
C ALA A 63 -4.35 -20.52 -6.72
N ASP A 64 -5.38 -19.77 -7.10
CA ASP A 64 -5.30 -18.74 -8.13
C ASP A 64 -5.27 -17.30 -7.57
N VAL A 65 -5.15 -17.16 -6.24
CA VAL A 65 -5.09 -15.84 -5.58
C VAL A 65 -3.69 -15.25 -5.65
N VAL A 66 -3.61 -13.96 -5.94
CA VAL A 66 -2.41 -13.11 -5.83
C VAL A 66 -2.74 -11.93 -4.92
N LEU A 67 -2.02 -11.81 -3.81
CA LEU A 67 -2.15 -10.64 -2.95
C LEU A 67 -1.31 -9.49 -3.52
N VAL A 68 -1.89 -8.29 -3.58
CA VAL A 68 -1.17 -7.08 -3.97
C VAL A 68 -1.23 -6.10 -2.81
N GLY A 69 -0.10 -5.79 -2.21
CA GLY A 69 0.00 -4.79 -1.14
C GLY A 69 0.60 -3.50 -1.67
N TYR A 70 -0.19 -2.42 -1.67
CA TYR A 70 0.28 -1.10 -2.07
C TYR A 70 0.56 -0.22 -0.85
N SER A 71 1.72 0.45 -0.83
CA SER A 71 2.06 1.41 0.24
C SER A 71 1.86 0.80 1.64
N PHE A 72 1.08 1.42 2.53
CA PHE A 72 0.71 0.86 3.83
C PHE A 72 0.01 -0.51 3.73
N GLY A 73 -0.72 -0.77 2.66
CA GLY A 73 -1.34 -2.08 2.39
C GLY A 73 -0.35 -3.25 2.40
N GLY A 74 0.96 -2.97 2.28
CA GLY A 74 2.01 -3.97 2.44
C GLY A 74 2.04 -4.61 3.83
N PHE A 75 1.71 -3.86 4.91
CA PHE A 75 1.56 -4.42 6.26
C PHE A 75 0.43 -5.43 6.32
N THR A 76 -0.75 -5.05 5.82
CA THR A 76 -1.93 -5.92 5.81
C THR A 76 -1.73 -7.14 4.91
N ALA A 77 -1.19 -6.96 3.70
CA ALA A 77 -0.86 -8.08 2.81
C ALA A 77 0.16 -9.04 3.44
N SER A 78 1.14 -8.50 4.17
CA SER A 78 2.10 -9.31 4.92
C SER A 78 1.45 -10.11 6.04
N ARG A 79 0.42 -9.57 6.72
CA ARG A 79 -0.33 -10.30 7.75
C ARG A 79 -1.00 -11.54 7.16
N ILE A 80 -1.66 -11.40 6.02
CA ILE A 80 -2.29 -12.50 5.29
C ILE A 80 -1.23 -13.48 4.76
N ALA A 81 -0.09 -13.00 4.28
CA ALA A 81 1.00 -13.86 3.77
C ALA A 81 1.65 -14.74 4.86
N VAL A 82 1.64 -14.31 6.12
CA VAL A 82 2.06 -15.16 7.26
C VAL A 82 1.11 -16.33 7.46
N GLU A 83 -0.19 -16.11 7.28
CA GLU A 83 -1.23 -17.14 7.41
C GLU A 83 -1.26 -18.10 6.21
N HIS A 84 -0.95 -17.56 5.03
CA HIS A 84 -1.00 -18.26 3.74
C HIS A 84 0.34 -18.16 2.99
N PRO A 85 1.41 -18.84 3.45
CA PRO A 85 2.77 -18.64 2.95
C PRO A 85 2.97 -19.06 1.48
N ASP A 86 2.05 -19.84 0.93
CA ASP A 86 2.08 -20.32 -0.47
C ASP A 86 1.40 -19.33 -1.44
N VAL A 87 0.65 -18.35 -0.95
CA VAL A 87 0.01 -17.33 -1.79
C VAL A 87 1.07 -16.34 -2.28
N PRO A 88 1.17 -16.08 -3.59
CA PRO A 88 2.06 -15.06 -4.13
C PRO A 88 1.69 -13.67 -3.61
N VAL A 89 2.71 -12.88 -3.27
CA VAL A 89 2.53 -11.48 -2.85
C VAL A 89 3.32 -10.56 -3.77
N VAL A 90 2.63 -9.59 -4.34
CA VAL A 90 3.26 -8.50 -5.09
C VAL A 90 3.14 -7.21 -4.28
N TYR A 91 4.26 -6.70 -3.85
CA TYR A 91 4.36 -5.41 -3.17
C TYR A 91 4.55 -4.31 -4.21
N VAL A 92 3.78 -3.24 -4.13
CA VAL A 92 3.87 -2.08 -5.03
C VAL A 92 4.17 -0.83 -4.20
N ALA A 93 5.35 -0.26 -4.33
CA ALA A 93 5.78 0.91 -3.54
C ALA A 93 5.48 0.74 -2.03
N ALA A 94 5.57 -0.50 -1.53
CA ALA A 94 4.95 -0.90 -0.26
C ALA A 94 5.91 -0.82 0.92
N TRP A 95 5.37 -0.45 2.08
CA TRP A 95 6.02 -0.65 3.36
C TRP A 95 5.97 -2.13 3.76
N ILE A 96 7.13 -2.71 4.03
CA ILE A 96 7.25 -4.08 4.51
C ILE A 96 7.49 -4.06 6.01
N PRO A 97 6.70 -4.80 6.81
CA PRO A 97 6.82 -4.76 8.25
C PRO A 97 8.15 -5.34 8.75
N ARG A 98 8.61 -4.82 9.88
CA ARG A 98 9.76 -5.27 10.63
C ARG A 98 9.36 -5.44 12.10
N ASP A 99 9.89 -6.47 12.76
CA ASP A 99 9.61 -6.70 14.19
C ASP A 99 9.89 -5.45 15.04
N GLY A 100 8.94 -5.13 15.89
CA GLY A 100 8.98 -3.99 16.79
C GLY A 100 8.69 -2.63 16.17
N ALA A 101 8.50 -2.51 14.84
CA ALA A 101 8.23 -1.26 14.15
C ALA A 101 6.78 -1.16 13.65
N SER A 102 6.20 0.03 13.75
CA SER A 102 4.98 0.42 13.03
C SER A 102 5.34 1.01 11.66
N VAL A 103 4.35 1.19 10.78
CA VAL A 103 4.60 1.90 9.52
C VAL A 103 5.04 3.35 9.76
N LEU A 104 4.52 3.99 10.80
CA LEU A 104 4.93 5.34 11.16
C LEU A 104 6.39 5.42 11.61
N ASP A 105 6.87 4.42 12.37
CA ASP A 105 8.29 4.33 12.73
C ASP A 105 9.18 4.19 11.50
N LEU A 106 8.72 3.43 10.50
CA LEU A 106 9.46 3.26 9.25
C LEU A 106 9.44 4.53 8.40
N PHE A 107 8.33 5.25 8.39
CA PHE A 107 8.13 6.45 7.58
C PHE A 107 8.95 7.63 8.10
N VAL A 108 8.84 7.94 9.40
CA VAL A 108 9.49 9.12 10.00
C VAL A 108 10.85 8.83 10.64
N GLY A 109 11.23 7.56 10.71
CA GLY A 109 12.51 7.15 11.26
C GLY A 109 12.63 7.30 12.78
N GLY A 110 11.53 7.11 13.54
CA GLY A 110 11.56 7.19 14.99
C GLY A 110 10.22 7.11 15.70
N ASP A 111 10.22 7.25 17.02
CA ASP A 111 9.06 7.09 17.91
C ASP A 111 8.24 8.41 18.03
N SER A 112 8.08 9.16 16.95
CA SER A 112 7.47 10.51 16.97
C SER A 112 6.04 10.51 17.53
N PHE A 113 5.27 9.45 17.28
CA PHE A 113 3.91 9.32 17.82
C PHE A 113 3.85 8.92 19.30
N GLU A 114 4.95 8.44 19.89
CA GLU A 114 5.01 8.21 21.35
C GLU A 114 5.03 9.54 22.11
N ALA A 115 5.50 10.63 21.48
CA ALA A 115 5.43 11.98 22.05
C ALA A 115 4.03 12.63 21.97
N GLY A 116 3.05 11.96 21.33
CA GLY A 116 1.67 12.43 21.16
C GLY A 116 1.26 12.60 19.70
N GLU A 117 -0.05 12.65 19.45
CA GLU A 117 -0.63 12.72 18.11
C GLU A 117 -0.16 13.95 17.33
N GLU A 118 -0.15 15.15 17.97
CA GLU A 118 0.31 16.38 17.33
C GLU A 118 1.79 16.31 16.90
N ALA A 119 2.66 15.78 17.77
CA ALA A 119 4.07 15.62 17.47
C ALA A 119 4.29 14.61 16.34
N GLY A 120 3.52 13.52 16.33
CA GLY A 120 3.54 12.53 15.28
C GLY A 120 3.14 13.12 13.93
N ILE A 121 2.03 13.86 13.87
CA ILE A 121 1.56 14.53 12.64
C ILE A 121 2.61 15.55 12.16
N ALA A 122 3.19 16.32 13.06
CA ALA A 122 4.20 17.31 12.73
C ALA A 122 5.48 16.70 12.10
N ALA A 123 5.82 15.44 12.47
CA ALA A 123 6.98 14.74 11.93
C ALA A 123 6.87 14.44 10.41
N PHE A 124 5.67 14.51 9.84
CA PHE A 124 5.44 14.33 8.40
C PHE A 124 5.68 15.59 7.55
N ASP A 125 6.27 16.63 8.13
CA ASP A 125 6.62 17.87 7.40
C ASP A 125 5.46 18.43 6.54
N GLY A 126 4.27 18.43 7.10
CA GLY A 126 3.05 18.91 6.44
C GLY A 126 2.46 17.99 5.37
N LEU A 127 2.98 16.77 5.20
CA LEU A 127 2.40 15.78 4.29
C LEU A 127 1.04 15.28 4.78
N ILE A 128 0.84 15.23 6.09
CA ILE A 128 -0.45 14.88 6.69
C ILE A 128 -0.98 15.99 7.57
N LEU A 129 -2.30 16.03 7.69
CA LEU A 129 -3.05 16.98 8.51
C LEU A 129 -3.90 16.22 9.52
N SER A 130 -4.22 16.86 10.66
CA SER A 130 -5.22 16.32 11.57
C SER A 130 -6.59 16.30 10.90
N ALA A 131 -7.31 15.20 11.00
CA ALA A 131 -8.68 15.02 10.51
C ALA A 131 -9.67 14.75 11.66
N GLY A 132 -9.35 15.25 12.84
CA GLY A 132 -10.10 15.04 14.08
C GLY A 132 -9.42 13.99 14.97
N PRO A 133 -9.96 13.74 16.17
CA PRO A 133 -9.35 12.84 17.16
C PRO A 133 -9.08 11.46 16.58
N GLY A 134 -7.85 10.97 16.73
CA GLY A 134 -7.40 9.65 16.25
C GLY A 134 -7.35 9.48 14.74
N ARG A 135 -7.42 10.57 13.94
CA ARG A 135 -7.42 10.51 12.48
C ARG A 135 -6.50 11.55 11.85
N CYS A 136 -5.93 11.17 10.71
CA CYS A 136 -5.18 12.08 9.86
C CYS A 136 -5.68 11.99 8.41
N ALA A 137 -5.35 12.99 7.62
CA ALA A 137 -5.64 13.05 6.19
C ALA A 137 -4.39 13.41 5.40
N LEU A 138 -4.30 12.97 4.17
CA LEU A 138 -3.26 13.43 3.25
C LEU A 138 -3.43 14.93 2.99
N ASN A 139 -2.35 15.68 3.07
CA ASN A 139 -2.34 17.07 2.62
C ASN A 139 -2.23 17.09 1.09
N ILE A 140 -3.37 17.13 0.42
CA ILE A 140 -3.45 17.11 -1.04
C ILE A 140 -2.67 18.28 -1.65
N ASP A 141 -2.73 19.47 -1.06
CA ASP A 141 -1.97 20.64 -1.56
C ASP A 141 -0.47 20.39 -1.55
N ARG A 142 0.04 19.80 -0.46
CA ARG A 142 1.46 19.46 -0.32
C ARG A 142 1.88 18.37 -1.30
N TYR A 143 1.02 17.36 -1.51
CA TYR A 143 1.27 16.29 -2.47
C TYR A 143 1.29 16.83 -3.91
N VAL A 144 0.26 17.57 -4.31
CA VAL A 144 0.12 18.14 -5.65
C VAL A 144 1.25 19.11 -5.99
N ALA A 145 1.74 19.87 -5.00
CA ALA A 145 2.85 20.80 -5.23
C ALA A 145 4.16 20.11 -5.67
N ALA A 146 4.31 18.80 -5.44
CA ALA A 146 5.45 18.01 -5.87
C ALA A 146 5.27 17.40 -7.29
N ALA A 147 4.05 17.40 -7.82
CA ALA A 147 3.75 16.88 -9.16
C ALA A 147 4.19 17.86 -10.27
N ASP A 148 4.32 17.34 -11.50
CA ASP A 148 4.56 18.18 -12.68
C ASP A 148 3.49 19.26 -12.78
N PRO A 149 3.85 20.54 -12.98
CA PRO A 149 2.89 21.65 -13.07
C PRO A 149 1.76 21.44 -14.09
N SER A 150 2.01 20.70 -15.17
CA SER A 150 1.00 20.40 -16.20
C SER A 150 -0.02 19.33 -15.76
N GLU A 151 0.28 18.57 -14.70
CA GLU A 151 -0.56 17.47 -14.19
C GLU A 151 -1.27 17.82 -12.88
N GLN A 152 -0.90 18.92 -12.22
CA GLN A 152 -1.38 19.24 -10.86
C GLN A 152 -2.90 19.25 -10.72
N ASP A 153 -3.63 19.80 -11.69
CA ASP A 153 -5.10 19.83 -11.65
C ASP A 153 -5.70 18.43 -11.77
N ALA A 154 -5.14 17.58 -12.61
CA ALA A 154 -5.58 16.20 -12.78
C ALA A 154 -5.29 15.35 -11.52
N VAL A 155 -4.09 15.49 -10.96
CA VAL A 155 -3.68 14.84 -9.70
C VAL A 155 -4.57 15.28 -8.55
N ARG A 156 -4.83 16.58 -8.41
CA ARG A 156 -5.75 17.11 -7.40
C ARG A 156 -7.14 16.51 -7.51
N SER A 157 -7.74 16.58 -8.69
CA SER A 157 -9.09 16.07 -8.94
C SER A 157 -9.19 14.56 -8.67
N TYR A 158 -8.13 13.84 -8.95
CA TYR A 158 -8.03 12.41 -8.65
C TYR A 158 -7.98 12.16 -7.14
N LEU A 159 -7.08 12.81 -6.41
CA LEU A 159 -6.92 12.64 -4.97
C LEU A 159 -8.17 13.08 -4.18
N GLU A 160 -8.78 14.22 -4.53
CA GLU A 160 -10.02 14.68 -3.89
C GLU A 160 -11.18 13.70 -4.02
N ARG A 161 -11.19 12.90 -5.08
CA ARG A 161 -12.21 11.85 -5.29
C ARG A 161 -11.88 10.52 -4.59
N THR A 162 -10.61 10.21 -4.44
CA THR A 162 -10.16 8.86 -4.07
C THR A 162 -9.60 8.75 -2.65
N GLN A 163 -9.28 9.89 -2.01
CA GLN A 163 -8.71 9.90 -0.67
C GLN A 163 -9.77 10.12 0.41
N ARG A 164 -9.52 9.57 1.60
CA ARG A 164 -10.37 9.71 2.79
C ARG A 164 -9.51 9.83 4.05
N PRO A 165 -10.08 10.27 5.20
CA PRO A 165 -9.38 10.24 6.47
C PRO A 165 -8.90 8.82 6.84
N GLN A 166 -7.79 8.75 7.56
CA GLN A 166 -7.13 7.53 8.00
C GLN A 166 -7.04 7.50 9.52
N GLY A 167 -7.53 6.42 10.16
CA GLY A 167 -7.33 6.11 11.56
C GLY A 167 -5.85 5.89 11.89
N ILE A 168 -5.39 6.46 12.99
CA ILE A 168 -3.97 6.41 13.38
C ILE A 168 -3.62 5.09 14.08
N THR A 169 -4.59 4.38 14.64
CA THR A 169 -4.34 3.16 15.42
C THR A 169 -3.60 2.10 14.62
N ALA A 170 -4.11 1.71 13.44
CA ALA A 170 -3.43 0.73 12.58
C ALA A 170 -2.04 1.21 12.13
N LEU A 171 -1.88 2.52 11.86
CA LEU A 171 -0.58 3.09 11.46
C LEU A 171 0.47 3.03 12.57
N ARG A 172 0.04 3.10 13.85
CA ARG A 172 0.92 3.06 15.04
C ARG A 172 1.16 1.67 15.57
N GLU A 173 0.36 0.70 15.15
CA GLU A 173 0.48 -0.67 15.65
C GLU A 173 1.81 -1.27 15.24
N LYS A 174 2.58 -1.74 16.24
CA LYS A 174 3.89 -2.33 16.02
C LYS A 174 3.74 -3.77 15.56
N TRP A 175 4.36 -4.07 14.44
CA TRP A 175 4.46 -5.44 13.95
C TRP A 175 5.17 -6.34 14.96
N ARG A 176 4.73 -7.58 15.06
CA ARG A 176 5.33 -8.58 15.95
C ARG A 176 5.74 -9.82 15.18
N GLY A 177 6.97 -10.21 15.38
CA GLY A 177 7.59 -11.37 14.74
C GLY A 177 8.22 -11.06 13.38
N ASP A 178 8.97 -12.03 12.89
CA ASP A 178 9.65 -11.93 11.60
C ASP A 178 8.71 -12.28 10.45
N LEU A 179 8.86 -11.58 9.35
CA LEU A 179 8.22 -11.95 8.11
C LEU A 179 9.12 -12.97 7.37
N PRO A 180 8.68 -14.25 7.19
CA PRO A 180 9.54 -15.26 6.59
C PRO A 180 9.95 -14.88 5.18
N VAL A 181 11.20 -15.14 4.82
CA VAL A 181 11.66 -15.01 3.43
C VAL A 181 10.91 -16.02 2.56
N SER A 182 10.36 -15.57 1.44
CA SER A 182 9.64 -16.40 0.48
C SER A 182 10.03 -16.02 -0.95
N ARG A 183 10.21 -17.04 -1.81
CA ARG A 183 10.47 -16.83 -3.25
C ARG A 183 9.20 -16.46 -4.05
N ARG A 184 8.03 -16.48 -3.40
CA ARG A 184 6.76 -16.07 -4.00
C ARG A 184 6.44 -14.60 -3.72
N ARG A 185 7.48 -13.77 -3.65
CA ARG A 185 7.34 -12.33 -3.44
C ARG A 185 8.00 -11.57 -4.56
N THR A 186 7.24 -10.67 -5.13
CA THR A 186 7.73 -9.67 -6.09
C THR A 186 7.57 -8.29 -5.49
N TYR A 187 8.52 -7.42 -5.72
CA TYR A 187 8.44 -6.01 -5.34
C TYR A 187 8.52 -5.15 -6.59
N ILE A 188 7.44 -4.42 -6.88
CA ILE A 188 7.41 -3.40 -7.94
C ILE A 188 7.86 -2.09 -7.30
N LEU A 189 9.08 -1.70 -7.66
CA LEU A 189 9.76 -0.51 -7.14
C LEU A 189 9.48 0.69 -8.02
N THR A 190 8.99 1.77 -7.43
CA THR A 190 8.73 3.05 -8.10
C THR A 190 9.97 3.94 -8.01
N THR A 191 10.56 4.30 -9.17
CA THR A 191 11.91 4.92 -9.19
C THR A 191 11.91 6.42 -8.92
N ALA A 192 10.77 7.11 -9.13
CA ALA A 192 10.59 8.54 -8.86
C ALA A 192 9.80 8.81 -7.56
N ASP A 193 9.60 7.80 -6.72
CA ASP A 193 8.80 7.87 -5.49
C ASP A 193 9.47 8.74 -4.40
N THR A 194 8.78 9.76 -3.96
CA THR A 194 9.23 10.66 -2.89
C THR A 194 8.58 10.34 -1.53
N LEU A 195 7.54 9.49 -1.49
CA LEU A 195 6.88 9.06 -0.25
C LEU A 195 7.55 7.83 0.35
N VAL A 196 7.86 6.83 -0.49
CA VAL A 196 8.64 5.67 -0.12
C VAL A 196 9.92 5.69 -0.98
N PRO A 197 11.00 6.31 -0.52
CA PRO A 197 12.19 6.50 -1.34
C PRO A 197 12.72 5.19 -1.93
N PRO A 198 13.19 5.17 -3.19
CA PRO A 198 13.65 3.95 -3.86
C PRO A 198 14.68 3.14 -3.07
N ASP A 199 15.58 3.82 -2.35
CA ASP A 199 16.57 3.14 -1.51
C ASP A 199 15.93 2.41 -0.32
N ALA A 200 14.89 2.99 0.29
CA ALA A 200 14.12 2.31 1.33
C ALA A 200 13.36 1.10 0.76
N GLN A 201 12.78 1.25 -0.43
CA GLN A 201 12.13 0.14 -1.14
C GLN A 201 13.10 -1.02 -1.41
N ARG A 202 14.35 -0.73 -1.85
CA ARG A 202 15.40 -1.75 -2.05
C ARG A 202 15.77 -2.49 -0.78
N VAL A 203 15.91 -1.76 0.33
CA VAL A 203 16.22 -2.38 1.63
C VAL A 203 15.08 -3.28 2.09
N MET A 204 13.83 -2.81 1.98
CA MET A 204 12.65 -3.57 2.39
C MET A 204 12.43 -4.82 1.53
N SER A 205 12.54 -4.70 0.22
CA SER A 205 12.39 -5.85 -0.71
C SER A 205 13.42 -6.94 -0.45
N ALA A 206 14.69 -6.53 -0.21
CA ALA A 206 15.75 -7.46 0.13
C ALA A 206 15.51 -8.19 1.46
N SER A 207 14.90 -7.53 2.45
CA SER A 207 14.63 -8.12 3.78
C SER A 207 13.69 -9.33 3.73
N VAL A 208 12.85 -9.42 2.70
CA VAL A 208 11.89 -10.51 2.50
C VAL A 208 12.22 -11.42 1.32
N GLY A 209 13.37 -11.19 0.68
CA GLY A 209 13.82 -11.98 -0.46
C GLY A 209 12.94 -11.85 -1.70
N ALA A 210 12.31 -10.67 -1.90
CA ALA A 210 11.48 -10.43 -3.06
C ALA A 210 12.31 -10.23 -4.34
N ASP A 211 11.80 -10.75 -5.46
CA ASP A 211 12.30 -10.38 -6.78
C ASP A 211 11.87 -8.94 -7.09
N VAL A 212 12.83 -8.08 -7.47
CA VAL A 212 12.56 -6.66 -7.69
C VAL A 212 12.43 -6.38 -9.18
N VAL A 213 11.34 -5.69 -9.56
CA VAL A 213 11.15 -5.09 -10.87
C VAL A 213 10.88 -3.60 -10.70
N GLU A 214 11.34 -2.78 -11.64
CA GLU A 214 11.24 -1.32 -11.53
C GLU A 214 10.19 -0.76 -12.50
N ILE A 215 9.50 0.29 -12.04
CA ILE A 215 8.62 1.12 -12.85
C ILE A 215 8.97 2.59 -12.62
N ASP A 216 9.09 3.36 -13.69
CA ASP A 216 9.48 4.77 -13.62
C ASP A 216 8.24 5.65 -13.42
N THR A 217 7.81 5.73 -12.18
CA THR A 217 6.66 6.51 -11.72
C THR A 217 6.92 7.09 -10.33
N ASP A 218 6.06 8.03 -9.93
CA ASP A 218 5.93 8.45 -8.53
C ASP A 218 5.29 7.33 -7.67
N HIS A 219 4.76 7.69 -6.48
CA HIS A 219 4.10 6.75 -5.58
C HIS A 219 2.79 6.15 -6.14
N GLY A 220 2.22 6.70 -7.20
CA GLY A 220 0.94 6.28 -7.80
C GLY A 220 1.05 5.61 -9.17
N PRO A 221 1.72 4.46 -9.33
CA PRO A 221 1.93 3.81 -10.63
C PRO A 221 0.63 3.40 -11.32
N PHE A 222 -0.43 3.12 -10.58
CA PHE A 222 -1.77 2.82 -11.10
C PHE A 222 -2.42 4.02 -11.81
N ARG A 223 -2.03 5.25 -11.44
CA ARG A 223 -2.49 6.49 -12.08
C ARG A 223 -1.65 6.83 -13.31
N GLU A 224 -0.32 6.67 -13.20
CA GLU A 224 0.61 7.11 -14.24
C GLU A 224 0.78 6.09 -15.37
N GLN A 225 0.91 4.82 -15.03
CA GLN A 225 1.19 3.73 -15.97
C GLN A 225 0.37 2.47 -15.66
N PRO A 226 -0.99 2.53 -15.67
CA PRO A 226 -1.84 1.41 -15.24
C PRO A 226 -1.64 0.14 -16.07
N GLU A 227 -1.48 0.25 -17.41
CA GLU A 227 -1.26 -0.90 -18.27
C GLU A 227 0.09 -1.56 -17.97
N ARG A 228 1.14 -0.73 -17.79
CA ARG A 228 2.46 -1.25 -17.43
C ARG A 228 2.46 -1.91 -16.05
N LEU A 229 1.78 -1.32 -15.08
CA LEU A 229 1.63 -1.92 -13.76
C LEU A 229 0.89 -3.26 -13.85
N ALA A 230 -0.18 -3.35 -14.61
CA ALA A 230 -0.91 -4.60 -14.82
C ALA A 230 -0.01 -5.71 -15.41
N GLU A 231 0.80 -5.40 -16.44
CA GLU A 231 1.78 -6.34 -16.98
C GLU A 231 2.75 -6.86 -15.92
N LEU A 232 3.27 -5.96 -15.07
CA LEU A 232 4.22 -6.30 -14.01
C LEU A 232 3.56 -7.15 -12.90
N LEU A 233 2.31 -6.85 -12.53
CA LEU A 233 1.54 -7.66 -11.59
C LEU A 233 1.33 -9.08 -12.11
N VAL A 234 0.94 -9.23 -13.37
CA VAL A 234 0.75 -10.54 -14.01
C VAL A 234 2.08 -11.31 -14.13
N ALA A 235 3.18 -10.63 -14.41
CA ALA A 235 4.50 -11.27 -14.45
C ALA A 235 4.97 -11.70 -13.05
N GLY A 236 4.76 -10.87 -12.03
CA GLY A 236 5.17 -11.11 -10.64
C GLY A 236 4.30 -12.10 -9.86
N SER A 237 3.18 -12.53 -10.43
CA SER A 237 2.26 -13.50 -9.82
C SER A 237 2.68 -14.97 -10.00
N ARG A 238 3.79 -15.26 -10.66
CA ARG A 238 4.24 -16.62 -11.08
C ARG A 238 5.25 -17.24 -10.16
#